data_054942576661c23403cfb34ccb9d9ca1
#
_entry.id   054942576661c23403cfb34ccb9d9ca1
#
_cell.length_a   1.000
_cell.length_b   1.000
_cell.length_c   1.000
_cell.angle_alpha   90.00
_cell.angle_beta   90.00
_cell.angle_gamma   90.00
#
_symmetry.space_group_name_H-M   'P 1'
#
loop_
_entity.id
_entity.type
_entity.pdbx_description
1 polymer ?
#
loop_
_entity_poly.entity_id
_entity_poly.type
_entity_poly.pdbx_seq_one_letter_code
_entity_poly.pdbx_strand_id
1 'polypeptide(L)'
;NIYLWKPEKLGKTTGSNISKKGVISDERKRSYKKPTTTERSGLVVSRVGQGYYRQQLIEKFDGKCAVTGISIRSILIASHILPWAYATDEERLDVNNGILLSPLYDALFDKLYISFDEYGRIMFDNSTLDEVLEAGVDENARIKIDKGMEEYLSRHRGNIQRRNANHMADAYR
;
A
#
# COMPACT_ATOMS: atom_id res chain seq x y z
N ASN A 1 -26.85 -7.39 -19.42
CA ASN A 1 -27.36 -6.02 -19.59
C ASN A 1 -26.34 -5.03 -19.04
N ILE A 2 -25.51 -4.49 -19.94
CA ILE A 2 -24.56 -3.42 -19.62
C ILE A 2 -25.36 -2.11 -19.60
N TYR A 3 -25.52 -1.50 -18.44
CA TYR A 3 -26.08 -0.17 -18.32
C TYR A 3 -25.03 0.85 -18.78
N LEU A 4 -25.13 1.28 -20.05
CA LEU A 4 -24.43 2.45 -20.55
C LEU A 4 -25.12 3.70 -20.01
N TRP A 5 -24.52 4.33 -18.99
CA TRP A 5 -24.92 5.66 -18.53
C TRP A 5 -24.65 6.68 -19.65
N LYS A 6 -25.72 7.29 -20.20
CA LYS A 6 -25.60 8.42 -21.12
C LYS A 6 -25.76 9.71 -20.32
N PRO A 7 -24.79 10.63 -20.33
CA PRO A 7 -24.99 11.92 -19.70
C PRO A 7 -26.03 12.73 -20.48
N GLU A 8 -27.11 13.08 -19.82
CA GLU A 8 -28.08 14.04 -20.37
C GLU A 8 -27.40 15.42 -20.51
N LYS A 9 -27.68 16.07 -21.64
CA LYS A 9 -27.16 17.42 -21.91
C LYS A 9 -27.73 18.39 -20.88
N LEU A 10 -26.93 18.80 -19.91
CA LEU A 10 -27.25 19.94 -19.04
C LEU A 10 -27.35 21.22 -19.88
N GLY A 11 -28.52 21.82 -19.84
CA GLY A 11 -28.81 23.11 -20.49
C GLY A 11 -27.85 24.21 -20.01
N LYS A 12 -27.52 25.10 -20.93
CA LYS A 12 -26.72 26.31 -20.66
C LYS A 12 -27.43 27.18 -19.61
N THR A 13 -26.93 27.17 -18.38
CA THR A 13 -27.25 28.19 -17.39
C THR A 13 -26.25 29.34 -17.55
N THR A 14 -26.81 30.53 -17.83
CA THR A 14 -26.15 31.83 -17.87
C THR A 14 -25.41 32.13 -16.58
N GLY A 15 -24.24 32.73 -16.71
CA GLY A 15 -23.24 32.96 -15.70
C GLY A 15 -23.73 33.55 -14.39
N SER A 16 -23.29 32.94 -13.33
CA SER A 16 -23.06 33.58 -12.04
C SER A 16 -21.67 33.20 -11.57
N ASN A 17 -20.92 34.20 -11.11
CA ASN A 17 -19.56 34.10 -10.60
C ASN A 17 -19.40 32.98 -9.56
N ILE A 18 -18.98 31.79 -10.00
CA ILE A 18 -18.46 30.81 -9.09
C ILE A 18 -17.02 31.23 -8.78
N SER A 19 -16.85 31.82 -7.61
CA SER A 19 -15.56 32.13 -7.02
C SER A 19 -14.70 30.87 -7.07
N LYS A 20 -13.51 30.98 -7.68
CA LYS A 20 -12.47 29.94 -7.67
C LYS A 20 -11.92 29.75 -6.25
N LYS A 21 -12.73 29.23 -5.34
CA LYS A 21 -12.32 28.76 -4.05
C LYS A 21 -12.44 27.23 -4.07
N GLY A 22 -11.32 26.55 -4.24
CA GLY A 22 -11.29 25.10 -4.10
C GLY A 22 -10.27 24.34 -4.91
N VAL A 23 -9.30 25.01 -5.53
CA VAL A 23 -8.05 24.32 -5.84
C VAL A 23 -7.33 24.17 -4.52
N ILE A 24 -7.43 22.99 -3.91
CA ILE A 24 -6.55 22.61 -2.81
C ILE A 24 -5.15 22.64 -3.43
N SER A 25 -4.43 23.72 -3.18
CA SER A 25 -3.04 23.83 -3.59
C SER A 25 -2.29 22.71 -2.83
N ASP A 26 -1.67 21.83 -3.60
CA ASP A 26 -0.85 20.68 -3.14
C ASP A 26 0.42 21.11 -2.37
N GLU A 27 0.53 22.39 -2.03
CA GLU A 27 1.74 23.02 -1.48
C GLU A 27 1.71 23.30 0.01
N ARG A 28 1.05 22.49 0.80
CA ARG A 28 1.46 22.37 2.19
C ARG A 28 2.46 21.23 2.31
N LYS A 29 3.67 21.41 1.81
CA LYS A 29 4.83 20.62 2.21
C LYS A 29 5.03 20.81 3.72
N ARG A 30 4.33 20.03 4.52
CA ARG A 30 4.62 19.90 5.94
C ARG A 30 5.98 19.20 6.01
N SER A 31 7.03 19.95 6.28
CA SER A 31 8.33 19.40 6.58
C SER A 31 8.24 18.66 7.91
N TYR A 32 8.15 17.35 7.86
CA TYR A 32 8.21 16.52 9.06
C TYR A 32 9.68 16.30 9.43
N LYS A 33 10.10 16.78 10.60
CA LYS A 33 11.43 16.46 11.14
C LYS A 33 11.43 15.01 11.62
N LYS A 34 12.57 14.31 11.41
CA LYS A 34 12.78 12.96 11.96
C LYS A 34 12.67 13.04 13.49
N PRO A 35 11.78 12.27 14.14
CA PRO A 35 11.62 12.31 15.58
C PRO A 35 12.88 11.84 16.31
N THR A 36 13.18 12.46 17.46
CA THR A 36 14.23 11.99 18.37
C THR A 36 13.82 10.71 19.09
N THR A 37 14.76 10.00 19.71
CA THR A 37 14.53 8.72 20.40
C THR A 37 13.48 8.81 21.50
N THR A 38 13.43 9.95 22.22
CA THR A 38 12.50 10.18 23.33
C THR A 38 11.08 10.51 22.87
N GLU A 39 10.91 11.02 21.64
CA GLU A 39 9.62 11.36 21.04
C GLU A 39 8.98 10.19 20.30
N ARG A 40 9.74 9.13 20.00
CA ARG A 40 9.30 8.01 19.17
C ARG A 40 8.10 7.27 19.74
N SER A 41 8.11 6.95 21.03
CA SER A 41 7.02 6.18 21.67
C SER A 41 5.68 6.91 21.65
N GLY A 42 5.68 8.25 21.80
CA GLY A 42 4.48 9.06 21.70
C GLY A 42 4.03 9.34 20.26
N LEU A 43 4.97 9.40 19.31
CA LEU A 43 4.71 9.72 17.90
C LEU A 43 4.23 8.52 17.10
N VAL A 44 4.62 7.31 17.49
CA VAL A 44 4.18 6.06 16.84
C VAL A 44 2.66 5.93 16.87
N VAL A 45 2.01 6.35 17.94
CA VAL A 45 0.54 6.31 18.08
C VAL A 45 -0.12 7.58 17.52
N SER A 46 0.65 8.61 17.21
CA SER A 46 0.11 9.91 16.80
C SER A 46 -0.11 9.99 15.28
N ARG A 47 -1.09 10.80 14.87
CA ARG A 47 -1.30 11.17 13.46
C ARG A 47 -0.06 11.81 12.81
N VAL A 48 0.85 12.36 13.62
CA VAL A 48 2.10 12.97 13.16
C VAL A 48 3.10 11.90 12.73
N GLY A 49 3.25 10.81 13.49
CA GLY A 49 4.11 9.68 13.12
C GLY A 49 3.64 8.99 11.84
N GLN A 50 2.34 8.77 11.71
CA GLN A 50 1.75 8.21 10.49
C GLN A 50 1.95 9.14 9.28
N GLY A 51 1.81 10.46 9.47
CA GLY A 51 2.07 11.45 8.44
C GLY A 51 3.53 11.46 7.99
N TYR A 52 4.47 11.38 8.93
CA TYR A 52 5.91 11.30 8.65
C TYR A 52 6.23 10.01 7.87
N TYR A 53 5.80 8.85 8.36
CA TYR A 53 6.02 7.55 7.72
C TYR A 53 5.47 7.52 6.28
N ARG A 54 4.24 8.00 6.08
CA ARG A 54 3.65 8.12 4.75
C ARG A 54 4.47 9.03 3.83
N GLN A 55 4.96 10.16 4.32
CA GLN A 55 5.80 11.08 3.55
C GLN A 55 7.09 10.38 3.08
N GLN A 56 7.75 9.66 3.97
CA GLN A 56 8.97 8.91 3.65
C GLN A 56 8.74 7.83 2.59
N LEU A 57 7.60 7.12 2.65
CA LEU A 57 7.26 6.13 1.63
C LEU A 57 6.92 6.79 0.28
N ILE A 58 6.22 7.91 0.28
CA ILE A 58 5.97 8.66 -0.96
C ILE A 58 7.30 9.09 -1.62
N GLU A 59 8.28 9.53 -0.84
CA GLU A 59 9.60 9.89 -1.34
C GLU A 59 10.38 8.66 -1.82
N LYS A 60 10.41 7.57 -1.04
CA LYS A 60 11.09 6.31 -1.38
C LYS A 60 10.59 5.70 -2.70
N PHE A 61 9.29 5.77 -2.95
CA PHE A 61 8.65 5.19 -4.14
C PHE A 61 8.34 6.21 -5.24
N ASP A 62 8.90 7.40 -5.18
CA ASP A 62 8.68 8.49 -6.17
C ASP A 62 7.17 8.79 -6.38
N GLY A 63 6.38 8.66 -5.32
CA GLY A 63 4.93 8.87 -5.35
C GLY A 63 4.15 7.90 -6.22
N LYS A 64 4.69 6.70 -6.47
CA LYS A 64 4.07 5.67 -7.31
C LYS A 64 3.81 4.39 -6.53
N CYS A 65 2.74 3.69 -6.87
CA CYS A 65 2.54 2.33 -6.40
C CYS A 65 3.71 1.44 -6.82
N ALA A 66 4.28 0.69 -5.89
CA ALA A 66 5.42 -0.19 -6.14
C ALA A 66 5.14 -1.27 -7.19
N VAL A 67 3.88 -1.67 -7.35
CA VAL A 67 3.44 -2.74 -8.27
C VAL A 67 2.92 -2.16 -9.58
N THR A 68 1.91 -1.28 -9.50
CA THR A 68 1.16 -0.83 -10.69
C THR A 68 1.74 0.43 -11.33
N GLY A 69 2.62 1.15 -10.65
CA GLY A 69 3.14 2.44 -11.10
C GLY A 69 2.13 3.59 -11.05
N ILE A 70 0.90 3.36 -10.57
CA ILE A 70 -0.11 4.43 -10.41
C ILE A 70 0.46 5.54 -9.53
N SER A 71 0.34 6.80 -10.00
CA SER A 71 0.89 8.00 -9.35
C SER A 71 -0.16 8.92 -8.72
N ILE A 72 -1.41 8.45 -8.56
CA ILE A 72 -2.49 9.20 -7.92
C ILE A 72 -2.28 9.14 -6.40
N ARG A 73 -1.47 10.06 -5.86
CA ARG A 73 -1.01 10.04 -4.46
C ARG A 73 -2.13 9.98 -3.42
N SER A 74 -3.30 10.53 -3.74
CA SER A 74 -4.44 10.54 -2.81
C SER A 74 -5.02 9.16 -2.51
N ILE A 75 -4.85 8.20 -3.43
CA ILE A 75 -5.34 6.83 -3.26
C ILE A 75 -4.25 5.84 -2.87
N LEU A 76 -2.97 6.22 -2.92
CA LEU A 76 -1.89 5.33 -2.52
C LEU A 76 -1.87 5.16 -1.01
N ILE A 77 -1.57 3.95 -0.57
CA ILE A 77 -1.53 3.55 0.84
C ILE A 77 -0.09 3.25 1.23
N ALA A 78 0.33 3.83 2.36
CA ALA A 78 1.61 3.54 3.00
C ALA A 78 1.45 2.28 3.86
N SER A 79 1.61 1.13 3.25
CA SER A 79 1.41 -0.17 3.87
C SER A 79 2.63 -0.61 4.68
N HIS A 80 2.42 -1.19 5.86
CA HIS A 80 3.50 -1.85 6.60
C HIS A 80 3.70 -3.26 6.07
N ILE A 81 4.95 -3.65 5.84
CA ILE A 81 5.31 -5.02 5.44
C ILE A 81 5.14 -5.96 6.63
N LEU A 82 5.75 -5.64 7.77
CA LEU A 82 5.46 -6.29 9.03
C LEU A 82 4.28 -5.61 9.69
N PRO A 83 3.16 -6.32 9.93
CA PRO A 83 1.95 -5.70 10.49
C PRO A 83 2.23 -4.96 11.80
N TRP A 84 1.58 -3.82 11.98
CA TRP A 84 1.73 -2.94 13.13
C TRP A 84 1.69 -3.66 14.48
N ALA A 85 0.83 -4.68 14.62
CA ALA A 85 0.64 -5.44 15.85
C ALA A 85 1.88 -6.26 16.26
N TYR A 86 2.76 -6.57 15.30
CA TYR A 86 3.95 -7.39 15.51
C TYR A 86 5.26 -6.60 15.42
N ALA A 87 5.17 -5.33 15.04
CA ALA A 87 6.30 -4.43 14.89
C ALA A 87 6.65 -3.71 16.20
N THR A 88 7.93 -3.56 16.49
CA THR A 88 8.42 -2.68 17.56
C THR A 88 8.19 -1.21 17.19
N ASP A 89 8.36 -0.29 18.15
CA ASP A 89 8.18 1.14 17.89
C ASP A 89 9.18 1.69 16.86
N GLU A 90 10.39 1.14 16.82
CA GLU A 90 11.39 1.44 15.80
C GLU A 90 10.97 0.92 14.43
N GLU A 91 10.52 -0.33 14.35
CA GLU A 91 10.07 -0.96 13.11
C GLU A 91 8.83 -0.29 12.51
N ARG A 92 7.95 0.25 13.35
CA ARG A 92 6.74 0.99 12.93
C ARG A 92 7.06 2.30 12.21
N LEU A 93 8.21 2.89 12.48
CA LEU A 93 8.67 4.14 11.84
C LEU A 93 9.79 3.91 10.83
N ASP A 94 10.25 2.67 10.67
CA ASP A 94 11.25 2.32 9.69
C ASP A 94 10.64 2.33 8.28
N VAL A 95 11.16 3.18 7.41
CA VAL A 95 10.74 3.26 6.00
C VAL A 95 11.02 1.96 5.23
N ASN A 96 11.92 1.11 5.71
CA ASN A 96 12.18 -0.20 5.12
C ASN A 96 11.10 -1.22 5.47
N ASN A 97 10.38 -1.01 6.57
CA ASN A 97 9.17 -1.77 6.91
C ASN A 97 7.95 -1.23 6.15
N GLY A 98 8.13 -0.69 4.97
CA GLY A 98 7.03 -0.07 4.25
C GLY A 98 7.09 -0.24 2.75
N ILE A 99 5.90 -0.28 2.17
CA ILE A 99 5.68 -0.33 0.73
C ILE A 99 4.51 0.58 0.35
N LEU A 100 4.62 1.30 -0.77
CA LEU A 100 3.56 2.18 -1.26
C LEU A 100 2.70 1.44 -2.27
N LEU A 101 1.44 1.20 -1.96
CA LEU A 101 0.55 0.37 -2.75
C LEU A 101 -0.72 1.10 -3.20
N SER A 102 -1.32 0.63 -4.29
CA SER A 102 -2.70 0.96 -4.65
C SER A 102 -3.68 0.18 -3.75
N PRO A 103 -4.95 0.62 -3.60
CA PRO A 103 -5.88 0.05 -2.62
C PRO A 103 -6.09 -1.46 -2.76
N LEU A 104 -6.18 -1.98 -3.99
CA LEU A 104 -6.34 -3.41 -4.21
C LEU A 104 -5.13 -4.20 -3.69
N TYR A 105 -3.92 -3.78 -4.10
CA TYR A 105 -2.69 -4.47 -3.71
C TYR A 105 -2.41 -4.33 -2.21
N ASP A 106 -2.74 -3.20 -1.59
CA ASP A 106 -2.65 -3.01 -0.15
C ASP A 106 -3.56 -3.97 0.61
N ALA A 107 -4.84 -4.05 0.22
CA ALA A 107 -5.81 -4.94 0.86
C ALA A 107 -5.39 -6.42 0.77
N LEU A 108 -4.90 -6.86 -0.37
CA LEU A 108 -4.46 -8.24 -0.58
C LEU A 108 -3.16 -8.55 0.17
N PHE A 109 -2.24 -7.60 0.20
CA PHE A 109 -0.97 -7.72 0.91
C PHE A 109 -1.18 -7.76 2.43
N ASP A 110 -1.94 -6.83 3.00
CA ASP A 110 -2.28 -6.81 4.44
C ASP A 110 -2.97 -8.09 4.91
N LYS A 111 -3.80 -8.70 4.05
CA LYS A 111 -4.50 -9.96 4.34
C LYS A 111 -3.68 -11.21 4.08
N LEU A 112 -2.44 -11.09 3.64
CA LEU A 112 -1.57 -12.19 3.28
C LEU A 112 -2.14 -13.07 2.14
N TYR A 113 -2.86 -12.49 1.20
CA TYR A 113 -3.25 -13.18 -0.04
C TYR A 113 -2.14 -13.10 -1.08
N ILE A 114 -1.31 -12.05 -1.01
CA ILE A 114 -0.12 -11.88 -1.82
C ILE A 114 1.09 -11.50 -0.98
N SER A 115 2.28 -11.79 -1.49
CA SER A 115 3.56 -11.28 -1.00
C SER A 115 4.53 -11.15 -2.19
N PHE A 116 5.81 -10.95 -1.90
CA PHE A 116 6.85 -10.91 -2.93
C PHE A 116 8.04 -11.77 -2.51
N ASP A 117 8.63 -12.50 -3.48
CA ASP A 117 9.82 -13.29 -3.26
C ASP A 117 11.09 -12.41 -3.16
N GLU A 118 12.24 -13.01 -2.97
CA GLU A 118 13.53 -12.32 -2.87
C GLU A 118 13.98 -11.61 -4.17
N TYR A 119 13.34 -11.94 -5.30
CA TYR A 119 13.54 -11.30 -6.61
C TYR A 119 12.47 -10.24 -6.92
N GLY A 120 11.55 -9.99 -5.99
CA GLY A 120 10.44 -9.06 -6.14
C GLY A 120 9.26 -9.59 -6.96
N ARG A 121 9.21 -10.88 -7.30
CA ARG A 121 8.07 -11.48 -8.00
C ARG A 121 6.93 -11.72 -7.03
N ILE A 122 5.71 -11.50 -7.51
CA ILE A 122 4.51 -11.74 -6.72
C ILE A 122 4.40 -13.23 -6.32
N MET A 123 3.97 -13.46 -5.10
CA MET A 123 3.64 -14.77 -4.53
C MET A 123 2.19 -14.75 -4.05
N PHE A 124 1.50 -15.87 -4.16
CA PHE A 124 0.09 -16.00 -3.79
C PHE A 124 -0.12 -16.99 -2.65
N ASP A 125 -1.16 -16.74 -1.88
CA ASP A 125 -1.81 -17.78 -1.08
C ASP A 125 -2.59 -18.69 -2.04
N ASN A 126 -2.19 -19.96 -2.14
CA ASN A 126 -2.77 -20.91 -3.10
C ASN A 126 -4.26 -21.16 -2.86
N SER A 127 -4.76 -20.93 -1.65
CA SER A 127 -6.16 -21.14 -1.31
C SER A 127 -7.10 -20.08 -1.89
N THR A 128 -6.55 -18.94 -2.37
CA THR A 128 -7.31 -17.79 -2.88
C THR A 128 -6.79 -17.29 -4.23
N LEU A 129 -5.99 -18.10 -4.93
CA LEU A 129 -5.34 -17.70 -6.17
C LEU A 129 -6.35 -17.25 -7.24
N ASP A 130 -7.38 -18.06 -7.47
CA ASP A 130 -8.35 -17.79 -8.54
C ASP A 130 -9.11 -16.49 -8.28
N GLU A 131 -9.57 -16.26 -7.05
CA GLU A 131 -10.28 -15.04 -6.64
C GLU A 131 -9.40 -13.81 -6.74
N VAL A 132 -8.11 -13.94 -6.41
CA VAL A 132 -7.15 -12.83 -6.50
C VAL A 132 -6.87 -12.47 -7.95
N LEU A 133 -6.76 -13.45 -8.84
CA LEU A 133 -6.60 -13.22 -10.29
C LEU A 133 -7.88 -12.63 -10.91
N GLU A 134 -9.06 -13.11 -10.52
CA GLU A 134 -10.36 -12.54 -10.94
C GLU A 134 -10.53 -11.08 -10.48
N ALA A 135 -9.96 -10.71 -9.34
CA ALA A 135 -9.94 -9.33 -8.88
C ALA A 135 -9.04 -8.40 -9.73
N GLY A 136 -8.32 -8.94 -10.71
CA GLY A 136 -7.49 -8.18 -11.66
C GLY A 136 -6.04 -7.98 -11.22
N VAL A 137 -5.51 -8.87 -10.37
CA VAL A 137 -4.09 -8.88 -10.03
C VAL A 137 -3.29 -9.49 -11.18
N ASP A 138 -2.21 -8.83 -11.56
CA ASP A 138 -1.26 -9.36 -12.56
C ASP A 138 -0.39 -10.46 -11.93
N GLU A 139 -0.50 -11.68 -12.44
CA GLU A 139 0.31 -12.83 -11.98
C GLU A 139 1.82 -12.65 -12.21
N ASN A 140 2.20 -11.76 -13.12
CA ASN A 140 3.58 -11.43 -13.42
C ASN A 140 4.07 -10.17 -12.71
N ALA A 141 3.27 -9.63 -11.78
CA ALA A 141 3.59 -8.42 -11.05
C ALA A 141 4.94 -8.52 -10.33
N ARG A 142 5.68 -7.41 -10.33
CA ARG A 142 7.00 -7.31 -9.70
C ARG A 142 7.16 -5.99 -8.98
N ILE A 143 7.94 -6.02 -7.92
CA ILE A 143 8.42 -4.84 -7.23
C ILE A 143 9.94 -4.77 -7.24
N LYS A 144 10.48 -3.57 -7.04
CA LYS A 144 11.90 -3.39 -6.76
C LYS A 144 12.12 -3.52 -5.25
N ILE A 145 12.95 -4.47 -4.85
CA ILE A 145 13.32 -4.69 -3.46
C ILE A 145 14.69 -4.06 -3.19
N ASP A 146 14.81 -3.32 -2.10
CA ASP A 146 16.09 -2.94 -1.53
C ASP A 146 16.46 -3.86 -0.34
N LYS A 147 17.72 -3.81 0.07
CA LYS A 147 18.23 -4.69 1.13
C LYS A 147 17.49 -4.52 2.47
N GLY A 148 17.03 -3.31 2.78
CA GLY A 148 16.30 -3.06 4.03
C GLY A 148 14.89 -3.65 4.00
N MET A 149 14.20 -3.61 2.86
CA MET A 149 12.88 -4.21 2.68
C MET A 149 12.91 -5.74 2.75
N GLU A 150 13.98 -6.36 2.27
CA GLU A 150 14.09 -7.82 2.16
C GLU A 150 13.93 -8.50 3.53
N GLU A 151 14.48 -7.95 4.59
CA GLU A 151 14.33 -8.50 5.93
C GLU A 151 12.86 -8.58 6.34
N TYR A 152 12.09 -7.51 6.13
CA TYR A 152 10.66 -7.47 6.44
C TYR A 152 9.83 -8.35 5.50
N LEU A 153 10.14 -8.33 4.20
CA LEU A 153 9.46 -9.19 3.21
C LEU A 153 9.69 -10.67 3.48
N SER A 154 10.87 -11.06 3.90
CA SER A 154 11.17 -12.44 4.32
C SER A 154 10.24 -12.91 5.44
N ARG A 155 10.00 -12.07 6.43
CA ARG A 155 9.05 -12.35 7.53
C ARG A 155 7.61 -12.40 7.03
N HIS A 156 7.22 -11.51 6.12
CA HIS A 156 5.87 -11.45 5.55
C HIS A 156 5.56 -12.68 4.69
N ARG A 157 6.41 -13.02 3.71
CA ARG A 157 6.20 -14.17 2.82
C ARG A 157 6.26 -15.51 3.54
N GLY A 158 7.02 -15.62 4.64
CA GLY A 158 7.05 -16.81 5.48
C GLY A 158 5.69 -17.18 6.06
N ASN A 159 4.77 -16.24 6.20
CA ASN A 159 3.40 -16.51 6.62
C ASN A 159 2.58 -17.17 5.49
N ILE A 160 2.72 -16.71 4.24
CA ILE A 160 2.07 -17.33 3.07
C ILE A 160 2.63 -18.72 2.83
N GLN A 161 3.96 -18.89 2.89
CA GLN A 161 4.59 -20.20 2.70
C GLN A 161 4.08 -21.23 3.71
N ARG A 162 3.90 -20.85 4.97
CA ARG A 162 3.31 -21.73 6.01
C ARG A 162 1.86 -22.09 5.71
N ARG A 163 1.04 -21.13 5.25
CA ARG A 163 -0.34 -21.39 4.84
C ARG A 163 -0.39 -22.39 3.68
N ASN A 164 0.39 -22.17 2.64
CA ASN A 164 0.46 -23.04 1.47
C ASN A 164 0.90 -24.46 1.84
N ALA A 165 1.90 -24.60 2.71
CA ALA A 165 2.35 -25.91 3.20
C ALA A 165 1.26 -26.65 3.98
N ASN A 166 0.52 -25.97 4.84
CA ASN A 166 -0.59 -26.57 5.60
C ASN A 166 -1.74 -27.00 4.67
N HIS A 167 -2.09 -26.15 3.70
CA HIS A 167 -3.13 -26.47 2.72
C HIS A 167 -2.80 -27.72 1.90
N MET A 168 -1.55 -27.85 1.47
CA MET A 168 -1.08 -29.08 0.79
C MET A 168 -1.16 -30.31 1.71
N ALA A 169 -0.77 -30.20 2.98
CA ALA A 169 -0.84 -31.31 3.92
C ALA A 169 -2.27 -31.80 4.17
N ASP A 170 -3.25 -30.90 4.19
CA ASP A 170 -4.65 -31.23 4.38
C ASP A 170 -5.30 -31.85 3.12
N ALA A 171 -4.80 -31.51 1.92
CA ALA A 171 -5.26 -32.09 0.67
C ALA A 171 -4.82 -33.56 0.46
N TYR A 172 -3.83 -34.05 1.24
CA TYR A 172 -3.34 -35.42 1.19
C TYR A 172 -3.84 -36.29 2.36
N ARG A 173 -4.77 -35.82 3.18
CA ARG A 173 -5.44 -36.58 4.25
C ARG A 173 -6.82 -37.05 3.85
#